data_4c85869be574f27ccd46d991a21c23a6
#
_entry.id   4c85869be574f27ccd46d991a21c23a6
#
_cell.length_a   1.000
_cell.length_b   1.000
_cell.length_c   1.000
_cell.angle_alpha   90.00
_cell.angle_beta   90.00
_cell.angle_gamma   90.00
#
_symmetry.space_group_name_H-M   'P 1'
#
loop_
_entity.id
_entity.type
_entity.pdbx_description
1 polymer ?
#
loop_
_entity_poly.entity_id
_entity_poly.type
_entity_poly.pdbx_seq_one_letter_code
_entity_poly.pdbx_strand_id
1 'polypeptide(L)' 'MNIRILSSYPEICKEAYGFDVSNKFANSHEKISWKCSNNHIWVEKIINRTENNVNCPKCEKK' A
#
# COMPACT_ATOMS: atom_id res chain seq x y z
N MET A 1 21.57 -1.81 6.83
CA MET A 1 20.12 -1.62 6.86
C MET A 1 19.59 -1.49 5.45
N ASN A 2 18.62 -2.31 5.13
CA ASN A 2 18.09 -2.33 3.77
C ASN A 2 16.77 -1.58 3.71
N ILE A 3 16.81 -0.46 2.99
CA ILE A 3 15.60 0.31 2.74
C ILE A 3 15.12 -0.05 1.35
N ARG A 4 13.89 -0.50 1.25
CA ARG A 4 13.33 -0.88 -0.03
C ARG A 4 12.36 0.17 -0.51
N ILE A 5 12.41 0.42 -1.81
CA ILE A 5 11.46 1.31 -2.44
C ILE A 5 10.15 0.55 -2.66
N LEU A 6 9.05 1.24 -2.52
CA LEU A 6 7.74 0.61 -2.64
C LEU A 6 7.55 -0.10 -3.96
N SER A 7 8.20 0.37 -5.02
CA SER A 7 8.10 -0.25 -6.32
C SER A 7 8.62 -1.68 -6.35
N SER A 8 9.35 -2.10 -5.31
CA SER A 8 9.79 -3.49 -5.19
C SER A 8 8.64 -4.43 -4.82
N TYR A 9 7.47 -3.88 -4.54
CA TYR A 9 6.29 -4.66 -4.15
C TYR A 9 5.21 -4.49 -5.21
N PRO A 10 5.32 -5.17 -6.34
CA PRO A 10 4.44 -4.91 -7.49
C PRO A 10 2.96 -5.13 -7.18
N GLU A 11 2.65 -6.11 -6.34
CA GLU A 11 1.24 -6.36 -6.02
C GLU A 11 0.64 -5.24 -5.21
N ILE A 12 1.44 -4.65 -4.32
CA ILE A 12 0.98 -3.51 -3.54
C ILE A 12 0.86 -2.28 -4.42
N CYS A 13 1.81 -2.13 -5.35
CA CYS A 13 1.79 -0.98 -6.25
C CYS A 13 0.58 -0.95 -7.14
N LYS A 14 0.01 -2.10 -7.45
CA LYS A 14 -1.21 -2.15 -8.26
C LYS A 14 -2.37 -1.47 -7.58
N GLU A 15 -2.33 -1.39 -6.26
CA GLU A 15 -3.41 -0.79 -5.50
C GLU A 15 -3.11 0.65 -5.11
N ALA A 16 -1.99 1.19 -5.56
CA ALA A 16 -1.66 2.58 -5.29
C ALA A 16 -2.66 3.50 -5.98
N TYR A 17 -3.09 4.52 -5.27
CA TYR A 17 -4.11 5.42 -5.78
C TYR A 17 -3.70 6.86 -5.55
N GLY A 18 -3.40 7.54 -6.64
CA GLY A 18 -3.14 8.97 -6.59
C GLY A 18 -1.76 9.36 -6.08
N PHE A 19 -0.79 8.46 -6.12
CA PHE A 19 0.57 8.80 -5.72
C PHE A 19 1.59 8.01 -6.53
N ASP A 20 2.83 8.45 -6.49
CA ASP A 20 3.92 7.84 -7.24
C ASP A 20 4.69 6.89 -6.33
N VAL A 21 4.57 5.58 -6.60
CA VAL A 21 5.21 4.57 -5.77
C VAL A 21 6.73 4.60 -5.88
N SER A 22 7.26 5.12 -6.97
CA SER A 22 8.71 5.13 -7.16
C SER A 22 9.40 6.12 -6.21
N ASN A 23 8.64 7.02 -5.61
CA ASN A 23 9.18 7.98 -4.64
C ASN A 23 8.86 7.62 -3.21
N LYS A 24 8.37 6.41 -2.96
CA LYS A 24 7.96 6.01 -1.62
C LYS A 24 8.82 4.84 -1.15
N PHE A 25 9.08 4.81 0.15
CA PHE A 25 9.81 3.71 0.76
C PHE A 25 8.84 2.70 1.35
N ALA A 26 9.21 1.43 1.26
CA ALA A 26 8.34 0.35 1.70
C ALA A 26 8.09 0.38 3.20
N ASN A 27 9.04 0.93 3.96
CA ASN A 27 8.89 0.99 5.41
C ASN A 27 8.45 2.37 5.91
N SER A 28 7.87 3.17 5.02
CA SER A 28 7.41 4.51 5.37
C SER A 28 6.14 4.42 6.21
N HIS A 29 6.04 5.32 7.19
CA HIS A 29 4.83 5.44 8.00
C HIS A 29 3.83 6.43 7.41
N GLU A 30 4.08 6.86 6.20
CA GLU A 30 3.18 7.81 5.54
C GLU A 30 1.86 7.13 5.20
N LYS A 31 0.76 7.82 5.50
CA LYS A 31 -0.56 7.34 5.15
C LYS A 31 -0.90 7.80 3.74
N ILE A 32 -1.27 6.88 2.90
CA ILE A 32 -1.64 7.18 1.52
C ILE A 32 -2.87 6.39 1.15
N SER A 33 -3.48 6.80 0.04
CA SER A 33 -4.71 6.18 -0.42
C SER A 33 -4.41 4.93 -1.24
N TRP A 34 -5.24 3.92 -1.06
CA TRP A 34 -5.13 2.66 -1.78
C TRP A 34 -6.49 2.33 -2.40
N LYS A 35 -6.46 1.60 -3.49
CA LYS A 35 -7.68 1.19 -4.15
C LYS A 35 -7.55 -0.28 -4.52
N CYS A 36 -8.47 -1.10 -4.04
CA CYS A 36 -8.43 -2.52 -4.34
C CYS A 36 -9.14 -2.82 -5.66
N SER A 37 -9.08 -4.08 -6.09
CA SER A 37 -9.67 -4.47 -7.36
C SER A 37 -11.19 -4.36 -7.37
N ASN A 38 -11.79 -4.26 -6.20
CA ASN A 38 -13.25 -4.07 -6.08
C ASN A 38 -13.64 -2.60 -5.95
N ASN A 39 -12.70 -1.70 -6.28
CA ASN A 39 -12.94 -0.26 -6.27
C ASN A 39 -13.15 0.33 -4.87
N HIS A 40 -12.70 -0.37 -3.85
CA HIS A 40 -12.72 0.17 -2.50
C HIS A 40 -11.49 1.05 -2.31
N ILE A 41 -11.70 2.24 -1.77
CA ILE A 41 -10.62 3.18 -1.49
C ILE A 41 -10.49 3.34 0.02
N TRP A 42 -9.25 3.23 0.52
CA TRP A 42 -9.01 3.42 1.96
C TRP A 42 -7.63 4.03 2.15
N VAL A 43 -7.39 4.52 3.35
CA VAL A 43 -6.12 5.13 3.71
C VAL A 43 -5.38 4.20 4.66
N GLU A 44 -4.10 3.96 4.37
CA GLU A 44 -3.29 3.07 5.18
C GLU A 44 -1.84 3.47 5.09
N LYS A 45 -1.08 3.23 6.15
CA LYS A 45 0.35 3.47 6.11
C LYS A 45 1.03 2.49 5.17
N ILE A 46 2.06 2.95 4.48
CA ILE A 46 2.78 2.10 3.55
C ILE A 46 3.35 0.88 4.26
N ILE A 47 3.94 1.07 5.44
CA ILE A 47 4.56 -0.02 6.17
C ILE A 47 3.55 -1.11 6.53
N ASN A 48 2.30 -0.72 6.76
CA ASN A 48 1.28 -1.71 7.08
C ASN A 48 1.00 -2.62 5.89
N ARG A 49 1.13 -2.10 4.68
CA ARG A 49 0.92 -2.91 3.48
C ARG A 49 2.08 -3.85 3.22
N THR A 50 3.30 -3.39 3.49
CA THR A 50 4.49 -4.16 3.15
C THR A 50 4.93 -5.11 4.25
N GLU A 51 4.85 -4.66 5.50
CA GLU A 51 5.35 -5.44 6.64
C GLU A 51 4.25 -6.21 7.34
N ASN A 52 3.07 -5.63 7.45
CA ASN A 52 1.99 -6.24 8.21
C ASN A 52 0.94 -6.93 7.35
N ASN A 53 1.13 -6.89 6.03
CA ASN A 53 0.23 -7.54 5.07
C ASN A 53 -1.22 -7.13 5.23
N VAL A 54 -1.44 -5.86 5.54
CA VAL A 54 -2.80 -5.34 5.67
C VAL A 54 -3.42 -5.24 4.29
N ASN A 55 -4.60 -5.80 4.15
CA ASN A 55 -5.37 -5.74 2.90
C ASN A 55 -6.53 -4.79 3.05
N CYS A 56 -7.30 -4.65 1.96
CA CYS A 56 -8.47 -3.80 1.97
C CYS A 56 -9.44 -4.25 3.06
N PRO A 57 -9.70 -3.40 4.06
CA PRO A 57 -10.58 -3.81 5.14
C PRO A 57 -12.02 -4.02 4.69
N LYS A 58 -12.40 -3.37 3.60
CA LYS A 58 -13.76 -3.52 3.09
C LYS A 58 -13.96 -4.82 2.36
N CYS A 59 -12.89 -5.34 1.74
CA CYS A 59 -12.97 -6.61 1.03
C CYS A 59 -13.01 -7.78 1.98
N GLU A 60 -12.35 -7.67 3.12
CA GLU A 60 -12.28 -8.76 4.10
C GLU A 60 -13.53 -8.85 4.96
N LYS A 61 -14.35 -7.86 4.87
CA LYS A 61 -15.55 -7.82 5.68
C LYS A 61 -16.59 -8.75 5.06
N LYS A 62 -16.91 -9.78 5.75
CA LYS A 62 -17.89 -10.75 5.31
C LYS A 62 -19.19 -10.60 6.06
#